data_dddce850d5bcc9296a8fd38268918524
#
_entry.id   dddce850d5bcc9296a8fd38268918524
#
_cell.length_a   1.000
_cell.length_b   1.000
_cell.length_c   1.000
_cell.angle_alpha   90.00
_cell.angle_beta   90.00
_cell.angle_gamma   90.00
#
_symmetry.space_group_name_H-M   'P 1'
#
loop_
_entity.id
_entity.type
_entity.pdbx_description
1 polymer ?
#
loop_
_entity_poly.entity_id
_entity_poly.type
_entity_poly.pdbx_seq_one_letter_code
_entity_poly.pdbx_strand_id
1 'polypeptide(L)'
;MERIEELSFDGIARGVPHHGNDVPRRPRRRWPIVLAIALTTLLLACGGTWAYWMWDHHWRLVPVRVNDATFKVRVDTTLGALLADNNDFGHKPGRLLAITGDVVDERGGEPMTVTLNGSPVTAESFDGTPLPEPATVTVTSGGDVTEGYDVRHDPVQHGADVGSGGSIQRLVRTGKDGVREVWVGRSSKKEVDKGVIEQPVDLVVEAINPRPAGRKVIALTFDDGPSQYTGRILDVLKDKGVKATFFNLGQNAANNAAAARRVVSEGHQLASHSNSHPNMPDLDRDAMRADIGAGFDALRAAADVDTKVFRAPYGAFGEQQWRDAADLIDMNVLWDIDTLDWKRPGAEAIVKTVLDNAHNGAIVLMHDGGGDRSQDIEALPDIIDKLREQGYEFVTVEQLAAMA
;
A
#
# COMPACT_ATOMS: atom_id res chain seq x y z
N MET A 1 21.81 -38.49 62.75
CA MET A 1 23.09 -37.89 63.19
C MET A 1 22.69 -36.71 64.02
N GLU A 2 22.92 -36.62 65.12
CA GLU A 2 23.63 -36.96 66.37
C GLU A 2 22.92 -36.21 67.46
N ARG A 3 22.47 -36.92 68.43
CA ARG A 3 22.97 -37.27 69.75
C ARG A 3 22.89 -36.09 70.69
N ILE A 4 22.00 -36.24 71.75
CA ILE A 4 22.28 -36.71 73.08
C ILE A 4 23.16 -35.72 73.88
N GLU A 5 22.68 -35.27 75.05
CA GLU A 5 23.10 -35.82 76.31
C GLU A 5 22.29 -35.28 77.49
N GLU A 6 21.78 -36.23 78.22
CA GLU A 6 21.44 -36.22 79.67
C GLU A 6 22.61 -35.78 80.48
N LEU A 7 22.35 -35.18 81.59
CA LEU A 7 23.13 -35.42 82.81
C LEU A 7 22.28 -35.22 84.06
N SER A 8 22.12 -36.33 84.70
CA SER A 8 21.65 -36.56 86.07
C SER A 8 22.77 -36.31 87.05
N PHE A 9 22.49 -35.81 88.19
CA PHE A 9 23.23 -36.16 89.36
C PHE A 9 22.42 -36.06 90.64
N ASP A 10 22.41 -37.22 91.35
CA ASP A 10 21.97 -37.51 92.70
C ASP A 10 22.78 -36.84 93.80
N GLY A 11 22.19 -36.76 94.92
CA GLY A 11 22.99 -37.09 96.08
C GLY A 11 22.82 -36.32 97.38
N ILE A 12 22.14 -37.00 98.28
CA ILE A 12 22.52 -37.25 99.68
C ILE A 12 22.03 -36.32 100.79
N ALA A 13 21.34 -37.01 101.68
CA ALA A 13 20.72 -36.71 102.92
C ALA A 13 21.65 -36.28 104.08
N ARG A 14 21.02 -35.76 105.06
CA ARG A 14 21.13 -35.96 106.56
C ARG A 14 20.87 -34.65 107.26
N GLY A 15 20.04 -34.56 108.25
CA GLY A 15 19.87 -35.08 109.56
C GLY A 15 19.24 -34.02 110.49
N VAL A 16 18.34 -34.46 111.27
CA VAL A 16 17.53 -33.89 112.39
C VAL A 16 18.40 -33.14 113.43
N PRO A 17 17.87 -32.27 114.37
CA PRO A 17 16.59 -32.38 115.07
C PRO A 17 15.86 -31.05 115.49
N HIS A 18 14.63 -31.27 115.91
CA HIS A 18 13.76 -30.53 116.84
C HIS A 18 14.23 -29.25 117.52
N HIS A 19 13.37 -28.23 117.43
CA HIS A 19 12.82 -27.57 118.65
C HIS A 19 11.52 -26.82 118.23
N GLY A 20 10.47 -27.06 119.01
CA GLY A 20 9.19 -26.39 118.90
C GLY A 20 9.28 -24.97 119.41
N ASN A 21 8.48 -24.12 118.82
CA ASN A 21 7.94 -22.94 119.47
C ASN A 21 6.65 -22.52 118.78
N ASP A 22 5.61 -22.52 119.58
CA ASP A 22 4.29 -21.98 119.22
C ASP A 22 4.37 -20.54 118.74
N VAL A 23 3.84 -20.29 117.53
CA VAL A 23 3.60 -18.96 117.04
C VAL A 23 2.12 -18.84 116.62
N PRO A 24 1.42 -17.74 117.00
CA PRO A 24 -0.05 -17.65 116.92
C PRO A 24 -0.51 -17.57 115.48
N ARG A 25 -1.59 -18.33 115.20
CA ARG A 25 -2.28 -18.35 113.91
C ARG A 25 -2.82 -16.96 113.62
N ARG A 26 -2.22 -16.23 112.62
CA ARG A 26 -2.78 -15.03 112.02
C ARG A 26 -3.96 -15.42 111.15
N PRO A 27 -5.06 -14.64 111.04
CA PRO A 27 -6.20 -14.96 110.26
C PRO A 27 -5.79 -14.91 108.75
N ARG A 28 -6.07 -16.01 108.01
CA ARG A 28 -5.89 -16.09 106.59
C ARG A 28 -6.74 -15.01 105.96
N ARG A 29 -6.09 -13.92 105.46
CA ARG A 29 -6.70 -12.91 104.58
C ARG A 29 -7.22 -13.62 103.31
N ARG A 30 -8.52 -13.74 103.16
CA ARG A 30 -9.19 -14.32 101.99
C ARG A 30 -9.14 -13.41 100.74
N TRP A 31 -8.46 -12.26 100.81
CA TRP A 31 -8.29 -11.28 99.77
C TRP A 31 -7.60 -11.81 98.49
N PRO A 32 -6.53 -12.61 98.54
CA PRO A 32 -5.92 -13.10 97.31
C PRO A 32 -6.86 -14.03 96.48
N ILE A 33 -7.71 -14.79 97.19
CA ILE A 33 -8.68 -15.68 96.54
C ILE A 33 -9.81 -14.83 95.83
N VAL A 34 -10.27 -13.81 96.55
CA VAL A 34 -11.31 -12.91 95.97
C VAL A 34 -10.74 -12.13 94.79
N LEU A 35 -9.46 -11.67 94.88
CA LEU A 35 -8.77 -10.96 93.78
C LEU A 35 -8.54 -11.92 92.60
N ALA A 36 -8.12 -13.17 92.87
CA ALA A 36 -7.95 -14.18 91.82
C ALA A 36 -9.28 -14.52 91.09
N ILE A 37 -10.37 -14.70 91.90
CA ILE A 37 -11.69 -14.94 91.34
C ILE A 37 -12.16 -13.71 90.53
N ALA A 38 -11.98 -12.47 91.01
CA ALA A 38 -12.32 -11.28 90.35
C ALA A 38 -11.50 -11.10 89.05
N LEU A 39 -10.17 -11.39 89.09
CA LEU A 39 -9.33 -11.32 87.88
C LEU A 39 -9.71 -12.38 86.85
N THR A 40 -10.01 -13.62 87.33
CA THR A 40 -10.44 -14.71 86.43
C THR A 40 -11.80 -14.42 85.83
N THR A 41 -12.73 -13.85 86.57
CA THR A 41 -14.06 -13.46 86.07
C THR A 41 -13.93 -12.28 85.04
N LEU A 42 -13.01 -11.32 85.32
CA LEU A 42 -12.73 -10.22 84.36
C LEU A 42 -12.09 -10.75 83.10
N LEU A 43 -11.11 -11.66 83.20
CA LEU A 43 -10.48 -12.29 82.05
C LEU A 43 -11.46 -13.12 81.21
N LEU A 44 -12.37 -13.86 81.87
CA LEU A 44 -13.44 -14.61 81.17
C LEU A 44 -14.46 -13.68 80.53
N ALA A 45 -14.80 -12.60 81.23
CA ALA A 45 -15.69 -11.59 80.66
C ALA A 45 -15.07 -10.84 79.45
N CYS A 46 -13.81 -10.39 79.55
CA CYS A 46 -13.06 -9.79 78.45
C CYS A 46 -12.81 -10.79 77.32
N GLY A 47 -12.44 -12.04 77.67
CA GLY A 47 -12.30 -13.09 76.62
C GLY A 47 -13.61 -13.44 75.94
N GLY A 48 -14.70 -13.48 76.68
CA GLY A 48 -16.04 -13.73 76.13
C GLY A 48 -16.52 -12.57 75.21
N THR A 49 -16.33 -11.34 75.67
CA THR A 49 -16.67 -10.17 74.86
C THR A 49 -15.80 -10.07 73.58
N TRP A 50 -14.50 -10.37 73.71
CA TRP A 50 -13.59 -10.42 72.57
C TRP A 50 -13.96 -11.57 71.60
N ALA A 51 -14.25 -12.77 72.12
CA ALA A 51 -14.66 -13.89 71.31
C ALA A 51 -16.01 -13.62 70.56
N TYR A 52 -16.97 -12.99 71.30
CA TYR A 52 -18.22 -12.57 70.68
C TYR A 52 -18.02 -11.47 69.61
N TRP A 53 -17.14 -10.47 69.87
CA TRP A 53 -16.78 -9.43 68.94
C TRP A 53 -16.12 -10.02 67.69
N MET A 54 -15.14 -10.95 67.88
CA MET A 54 -14.48 -11.66 66.78
C MET A 54 -15.47 -12.49 65.99
N TRP A 55 -16.41 -13.17 66.65
CA TRP A 55 -17.42 -13.93 65.97
C TRP A 55 -18.35 -13.01 65.14
N ASP A 56 -18.85 -11.94 65.72
CA ASP A 56 -19.80 -11.04 65.04
C ASP A 56 -19.17 -10.28 63.88
N HIS A 57 -17.92 -9.87 63.96
CA HIS A 57 -17.26 -9.05 62.98
C HIS A 57 -16.42 -9.84 61.97
N HIS A 58 -16.04 -11.07 62.26
CA HIS A 58 -15.12 -11.84 61.41
C HIS A 58 -15.57 -13.26 61.07
N TRP A 59 -16.21 -13.97 61.96
CA TRP A 59 -16.44 -15.40 61.80
C TRP A 59 -17.90 -15.76 61.52
N ARG A 60 -18.83 -14.89 61.79
CA ARG A 60 -20.24 -15.12 61.51
C ARG A 60 -20.48 -15.28 60.00
N LEU A 61 -21.20 -16.30 59.60
CA LEU A 61 -21.59 -16.53 58.23
C LEU A 61 -22.90 -15.78 57.91
N VAL A 62 -22.85 -15.02 56.81
CA VAL A 62 -24.00 -14.28 56.31
C VAL A 62 -24.38 -14.77 54.90
N PRO A 63 -25.67 -14.83 54.60
CA PRO A 63 -26.12 -15.21 53.27
C PRO A 63 -25.95 -14.05 52.30
N VAL A 64 -25.31 -14.33 51.14
CA VAL A 64 -25.17 -13.41 50.02
C VAL A 64 -25.81 -14.07 48.80
N ARG A 65 -26.73 -13.39 48.17
CA ARG A 65 -27.31 -13.84 46.91
C ARG A 65 -26.41 -13.41 45.78
N VAL A 66 -25.97 -14.34 44.92
CA VAL A 66 -25.21 -14.06 43.72
C VAL A 66 -26.00 -14.64 42.55
N ASN A 67 -26.47 -13.75 41.66
CA ASN A 67 -27.42 -14.11 40.60
C ASN A 67 -28.63 -14.88 41.16
N ASP A 68 -28.79 -16.16 40.77
CA ASP A 68 -29.89 -17.00 41.24
C ASP A 68 -29.52 -17.94 42.39
N ALA A 69 -28.29 -17.89 42.92
CA ALA A 69 -27.79 -18.77 43.99
C ALA A 69 -27.53 -18.00 45.29
N THR A 70 -27.60 -18.69 46.42
CA THR A 70 -27.27 -18.11 47.74
C THR A 70 -26.03 -18.80 48.30
N PHE A 71 -25.06 -18.00 48.67
CA PHE A 71 -23.79 -18.42 49.24
C PHE A 71 -23.70 -17.97 50.71
N LYS A 72 -23.04 -18.76 51.55
CA LYS A 72 -22.72 -18.35 52.92
C LYS A 72 -21.25 -17.92 52.98
N VAL A 73 -21.03 -16.67 53.28
CA VAL A 73 -19.69 -16.09 53.37
C VAL A 73 -19.46 -15.50 54.74
N ARG A 74 -18.22 -15.26 55.14
CA ARG A 74 -17.90 -14.57 56.40
C ARG A 74 -18.36 -13.12 56.30
N VAL A 75 -18.79 -12.57 57.44
CA VAL A 75 -19.27 -11.18 57.50
C VAL A 75 -18.25 -10.15 57.07
N ASP A 76 -16.97 -10.46 57.16
CA ASP A 76 -15.84 -9.61 56.76
C ASP A 76 -15.39 -9.84 55.30
N THR A 77 -16.07 -10.68 54.55
CA THR A 77 -15.76 -10.94 53.14
C THR A 77 -16.06 -9.69 52.28
N THR A 78 -15.09 -9.27 51.47
CA THR A 78 -15.28 -8.22 50.49
C THR A 78 -15.85 -8.77 49.20
N LEU A 79 -16.37 -7.87 48.33
CA LEU A 79 -16.87 -8.23 46.98
C LEU A 79 -15.76 -8.88 46.16
N GLY A 80 -14.51 -8.32 46.20
CA GLY A 80 -13.36 -8.88 45.48
C GLY A 80 -13.02 -10.30 45.94
N ALA A 81 -12.99 -10.55 47.27
CA ALA A 81 -12.74 -11.89 47.82
C ALA A 81 -13.86 -12.87 47.39
N LEU A 82 -15.13 -12.45 47.45
CA LEU A 82 -16.25 -13.28 47.01
C LEU A 82 -16.13 -13.68 45.54
N LEU A 83 -15.76 -12.76 44.66
CA LEU A 83 -15.57 -13.02 43.22
C LEU A 83 -14.37 -13.95 43.00
N ALA A 84 -13.22 -13.62 43.57
CA ALA A 84 -11.98 -14.39 43.40
C ALA A 84 -12.10 -15.83 43.89
N ASP A 85 -12.66 -16.06 45.12
CA ASP A 85 -12.83 -17.38 45.70
C ASP A 85 -13.80 -18.27 44.87
N ASN A 86 -14.66 -17.68 44.07
CA ASN A 86 -15.63 -18.40 43.25
C ASN A 86 -15.35 -18.27 41.74
N ASN A 87 -14.13 -17.88 41.34
CA ASN A 87 -13.74 -17.73 39.94
C ASN A 87 -14.77 -16.91 39.16
N ASP A 88 -15.12 -15.71 39.65
CA ASP A 88 -16.10 -14.78 39.12
C ASP A 88 -17.45 -15.43 38.78
N PHE A 89 -17.79 -16.53 39.44
CA PHE A 89 -18.97 -17.36 39.19
C PHE A 89 -19.08 -17.85 37.76
N GLY A 90 -17.94 -18.07 37.08
CA GLY A 90 -17.87 -18.49 35.67
C GLY A 90 -18.09 -17.37 34.65
N HIS A 91 -18.30 -16.14 35.11
CA HIS A 91 -18.39 -14.98 34.24
C HIS A 91 -17.01 -14.46 33.87
N LYS A 92 -16.90 -13.84 32.69
CA LYS A 92 -15.62 -13.31 32.19
C LYS A 92 -15.88 -12.11 31.29
N PRO A 93 -14.87 -11.26 31.04
CA PRO A 93 -14.94 -10.27 29.98
C PRO A 93 -15.24 -10.90 28.62
N GLY A 94 -15.82 -10.15 27.70
CA GLY A 94 -16.01 -10.55 26.33
C GLY A 94 -14.66 -10.68 25.60
N ARG A 95 -14.68 -11.25 24.41
CA ARG A 95 -13.52 -11.43 23.55
C ARG A 95 -13.38 -10.25 22.58
N LEU A 96 -12.15 -9.92 22.25
CA LEU A 96 -11.87 -9.09 21.08
C LEU A 96 -11.80 -9.99 19.84
N LEU A 97 -12.61 -9.71 18.87
CA LEU A 97 -12.67 -10.44 17.60
C LEU A 97 -11.99 -9.62 16.49
N ALA A 98 -11.27 -10.31 15.63
CA ALA A 98 -10.79 -9.74 14.37
C ALA A 98 -11.97 -9.43 13.45
N ILE A 99 -11.73 -8.61 12.44
CA ILE A 99 -12.73 -8.33 11.36
C ILE A 99 -13.13 -9.59 10.59
N THR A 100 -12.36 -10.66 10.68
CA THR A 100 -12.64 -11.99 10.12
C THR A 100 -13.49 -12.86 11.04
N GLY A 101 -13.73 -12.43 12.29
CA GLY A 101 -14.45 -13.18 13.32
C GLY A 101 -13.57 -14.06 14.22
N ASP A 102 -12.28 -14.16 13.95
CA ASP A 102 -11.35 -14.92 14.78
C ASP A 102 -11.06 -14.19 16.09
N VAL A 103 -10.78 -14.94 17.15
CA VAL A 103 -10.43 -14.36 18.44
C VAL A 103 -9.03 -13.78 18.41
N VAL A 104 -8.91 -12.51 18.77
CA VAL A 104 -7.64 -11.78 18.92
C VAL A 104 -7.18 -11.81 20.38
N ASP A 105 -8.12 -11.56 21.30
CA ASP A 105 -7.89 -11.58 22.74
C ASP A 105 -9.12 -12.15 23.44
N GLU A 106 -8.92 -13.18 24.26
CA GLU A 106 -9.97 -13.88 25.03
C GLU A 106 -10.65 -12.99 26.10
N ARG A 107 -10.05 -11.83 26.41
CA ARG A 107 -10.54 -10.91 27.45
C ARG A 107 -10.58 -9.45 26.98
N GLY A 108 -10.38 -9.21 25.70
CA GLY A 108 -10.26 -7.86 25.11
C GLY A 108 -11.59 -7.23 24.69
N GLY A 109 -12.73 -7.87 24.95
CA GLY A 109 -14.06 -7.32 24.68
C GLY A 109 -14.58 -6.42 25.80
N GLU A 110 -15.90 -6.32 25.93
CA GLU A 110 -16.51 -5.56 27.03
C GLU A 110 -16.15 -6.16 28.37
N PRO A 111 -15.87 -5.34 29.41
CA PRO A 111 -15.60 -5.84 30.73
C PRO A 111 -16.81 -6.58 31.33
N MET A 112 -16.55 -7.54 32.19
CA MET A 112 -17.57 -8.11 33.07
C MET A 112 -18.15 -7.01 33.95
N THR A 113 -19.46 -7.02 34.13
CA THR A 113 -20.17 -6.06 35.00
C THR A 113 -20.60 -6.72 36.29
N VAL A 114 -20.44 -6.00 37.39
CA VAL A 114 -20.87 -6.43 38.73
C VAL A 114 -21.73 -5.32 39.36
N THR A 115 -22.87 -5.72 39.89
CA THR A 115 -23.70 -4.83 40.72
C THR A 115 -23.86 -5.37 42.11
N LEU A 116 -23.87 -4.48 43.13
CA LEU A 116 -24.15 -4.78 44.49
C LEU A 116 -25.46 -4.05 44.91
N ASN A 117 -26.47 -4.81 45.29
CA ASN A 117 -27.79 -4.29 45.59
C ASN A 117 -28.38 -3.38 44.46
N GLY A 118 -28.12 -3.75 43.20
CA GLY A 118 -28.56 -3.03 42.02
C GLY A 118 -27.67 -1.82 41.61
N SER A 119 -26.68 -1.44 42.43
CA SER A 119 -25.74 -0.38 42.07
C SER A 119 -24.48 -0.94 41.43
N PRO A 120 -24.00 -0.39 40.32
CA PRO A 120 -22.77 -0.84 39.67
C PRO A 120 -21.55 -0.59 40.55
N VAL A 121 -20.62 -1.56 40.57
CA VAL A 121 -19.32 -1.48 41.25
C VAL A 121 -18.21 -1.63 40.22
N THR A 122 -17.22 -0.75 40.24
CA THR A 122 -16.06 -0.82 39.33
C THR A 122 -15.03 -1.83 39.82
N ALA A 123 -14.30 -2.45 38.89
CA ALA A 123 -13.33 -3.50 39.22
C ALA A 123 -12.26 -3.05 40.23
N GLU A 124 -11.82 -1.80 40.14
CA GLU A 124 -10.83 -1.21 41.04
C GLU A 124 -11.32 -1.13 42.49
N SER A 125 -12.65 -1.17 42.70
CA SER A 125 -13.30 -1.03 44.00
C SER A 125 -13.64 -2.38 44.65
N PHE A 126 -13.54 -3.51 43.94
CA PHE A 126 -13.99 -4.81 44.44
C PHE A 126 -13.36 -5.19 45.74
N ASP A 127 -12.02 -5.07 45.89
CA ASP A 127 -11.30 -5.49 47.07
C ASP A 127 -11.64 -4.63 48.32
N GLY A 128 -11.99 -3.38 48.11
CA GLY A 128 -12.36 -2.46 49.17
C GLY A 128 -13.87 -2.38 49.48
N THR A 129 -14.71 -3.12 48.75
CA THR A 129 -16.17 -3.05 48.87
C THR A 129 -16.67 -4.12 49.82
N PRO A 130 -17.14 -3.76 51.08
CA PRO A 130 -17.73 -4.70 51.98
C PRO A 130 -19.12 -5.15 51.49
N LEU A 131 -19.52 -6.37 51.84
CA LEU A 131 -20.84 -6.87 51.53
C LEU A 131 -21.83 -6.47 52.62
N PRO A 132 -22.86 -5.64 52.34
CA PRO A 132 -23.88 -5.30 53.32
C PRO A 132 -24.75 -6.53 53.62
N GLU A 133 -25.47 -6.47 54.74
CA GLU A 133 -26.41 -7.52 55.10
C GLU A 133 -27.87 -6.98 55.09
N PRO A 134 -28.72 -7.42 54.14
CA PRO A 134 -28.48 -8.44 53.08
C PRO A 134 -27.70 -7.89 51.88
N ALA A 135 -26.94 -8.78 51.20
CA ALA A 135 -26.27 -8.46 49.94
C ALA A 135 -26.87 -9.25 48.76
N THR A 136 -27.09 -8.56 47.68
CA THR A 136 -27.40 -9.17 46.35
C THR A 136 -26.36 -8.72 45.35
N VAL A 137 -25.59 -9.65 44.83
CA VAL A 137 -24.56 -9.42 43.81
C VAL A 137 -25.10 -9.96 42.48
N THR A 138 -25.04 -9.16 41.46
CA THR A 138 -25.29 -9.63 40.09
C THR A 138 -24.00 -9.53 39.29
N VAL A 139 -23.57 -10.65 38.72
CA VAL A 139 -22.39 -10.75 37.86
C VAL A 139 -22.84 -11.09 36.44
N THR A 140 -22.37 -10.34 35.46
CA THR A 140 -22.75 -10.54 34.05
C THR A 140 -21.48 -10.53 33.20
N SER A 141 -21.33 -11.51 32.31
CA SER A 141 -20.21 -11.55 31.36
C SER A 141 -20.29 -10.38 30.38
N GLY A 142 -19.11 -9.87 29.99
CA GLY A 142 -19.01 -8.87 28.94
C GLY A 142 -19.34 -9.42 27.55
N GLY A 143 -19.74 -8.54 26.64
CA GLY A 143 -20.00 -8.85 25.25
C GLY A 143 -18.73 -8.94 24.42
N ASP A 144 -18.73 -9.75 23.36
CA ASP A 144 -17.66 -9.75 22.37
C ASP A 144 -17.67 -8.44 21.57
N VAL A 145 -16.49 -7.91 21.27
CA VAL A 145 -16.29 -6.68 20.49
C VAL A 145 -15.45 -7.00 19.26
N THR A 146 -15.89 -6.56 18.09
CA THR A 146 -15.07 -6.64 16.89
C THR A 146 -14.10 -5.45 16.83
N GLU A 147 -12.82 -5.72 16.52
CA GLU A 147 -11.82 -4.67 16.35
C GLU A 147 -12.21 -3.65 15.27
N GLY A 148 -11.69 -2.43 15.38
CA GLY A 148 -11.76 -1.46 14.30
C GLY A 148 -10.83 -1.85 13.14
N TYR A 149 -11.08 -1.26 11.96
CA TYR A 149 -10.26 -1.49 10.77
C TYR A 149 -9.82 -0.18 10.13
N ASP A 150 -8.78 -0.27 9.31
CA ASP A 150 -8.33 0.77 8.39
C ASP A 150 -8.61 0.30 6.96
N VAL A 151 -8.95 1.25 6.08
CA VAL A 151 -9.20 0.95 4.67
C VAL A 151 -7.92 1.18 3.88
N ARG A 152 -7.50 0.19 3.10
CA ARG A 152 -6.40 0.26 2.14
C ARG A 152 -6.96 0.13 0.74
N HIS A 153 -6.47 0.95 -0.18
CA HIS A 153 -6.79 0.88 -1.60
C HIS A 153 -5.58 0.33 -2.35
N ASP A 154 -5.76 -0.82 -2.97
CA ASP A 154 -4.73 -1.47 -3.79
C ASP A 154 -5.04 -1.27 -5.27
N PRO A 155 -4.05 -0.91 -6.13
CA PRO A 155 -4.27 -0.76 -7.55
C PRO A 155 -4.57 -2.11 -8.20
N VAL A 156 -5.52 -2.12 -9.13
CA VAL A 156 -5.81 -3.23 -10.02
C VAL A 156 -5.31 -2.84 -11.41
N GLN A 157 -4.18 -3.44 -11.83
CA GLN A 157 -3.55 -3.10 -13.09
C GLN A 157 -4.52 -3.31 -14.26
N HIS A 158 -4.56 -2.30 -15.16
CA HIS A 158 -5.35 -2.37 -16.39
C HIS A 158 -4.73 -3.31 -17.43
N GLY A 159 -5.53 -3.87 -18.31
CA GLY A 159 -5.10 -4.59 -19.50
C GLY A 159 -4.50 -3.66 -20.57
N ALA A 160 -3.90 -4.25 -21.61
CA ALA A 160 -3.49 -3.54 -22.80
C ALA A 160 -3.84 -4.37 -24.04
N ASP A 161 -4.41 -3.70 -25.03
CA ASP A 161 -4.62 -4.23 -26.38
C ASP A 161 -3.82 -3.33 -27.33
N VAL A 162 -2.63 -3.78 -27.69
CA VAL A 162 -1.70 -3.08 -28.57
C VAL A 162 -1.61 -3.84 -29.89
N GLY A 163 -2.25 -3.30 -30.91
CA GLY A 163 -2.24 -3.86 -32.26
C GLY A 163 -0.82 -4.00 -32.81
N SER A 164 -0.59 -4.99 -33.62
CA SER A 164 0.69 -5.28 -34.26
C SER A 164 0.58 -5.31 -35.78
N GLY A 165 1.71 -5.11 -36.50
CA GLY A 165 1.79 -5.24 -37.92
C GLY A 165 1.29 -4.04 -38.77
N GLY A 166 1.11 -2.86 -38.15
CA GLY A 166 0.80 -1.61 -38.84
C GLY A 166 2.01 -0.69 -38.94
N SER A 167 2.05 0.15 -39.98
CA SER A 167 3.06 1.22 -40.10
C SER A 167 2.72 2.43 -39.24
N ILE A 168 1.48 2.51 -38.70
CA ILE A 168 1.05 3.53 -37.75
C ILE A 168 0.40 2.83 -36.55
N GLN A 169 0.86 3.14 -35.35
CA GLN A 169 0.22 2.78 -34.09
C GLN A 169 -0.47 4.03 -33.53
N ARG A 170 -1.79 3.99 -33.37
CA ARG A 170 -2.61 5.12 -32.91
C ARG A 170 -3.23 4.81 -31.56
N LEU A 171 -3.04 5.68 -30.58
CA LEU A 171 -3.73 5.62 -29.31
C LEU A 171 -5.24 5.83 -29.52
N VAL A 172 -6.04 4.86 -29.10
CA VAL A 172 -7.50 4.94 -29.10
C VAL A 172 -8.02 5.27 -27.71
N ARG A 173 -7.40 4.68 -26.69
CA ARG A 173 -7.79 4.88 -25.31
C ARG A 173 -6.61 4.67 -24.38
N THR A 174 -6.37 5.65 -23.48
CA THR A 174 -5.38 5.55 -22.41
C THR A 174 -5.87 4.59 -21.34
N GLY A 175 -5.00 3.69 -20.87
CA GLY A 175 -5.27 2.81 -19.76
C GLY A 175 -5.45 3.56 -18.44
N LYS A 176 -6.26 3.02 -17.56
CA LYS A 176 -6.43 3.50 -16.18
C LYS A 176 -6.52 2.30 -15.24
N ASP A 177 -5.69 2.29 -14.20
CA ASP A 177 -5.78 1.27 -13.16
C ASP A 177 -7.09 1.40 -12.40
N GLY A 178 -7.65 0.25 -12.03
CA GLY A 178 -8.76 0.13 -11.11
C GLY A 178 -8.31 0.22 -9.66
N VAL A 179 -9.26 0.15 -8.75
CA VAL A 179 -9.03 0.20 -7.30
C VAL A 179 -9.74 -0.96 -6.62
N ARG A 180 -9.00 -1.68 -5.80
CA ARG A 180 -9.53 -2.71 -4.89
C ARG A 180 -9.51 -2.18 -3.47
N GLU A 181 -10.61 -2.37 -2.75
CA GLU A 181 -10.71 -2.03 -1.33
C GLU A 181 -10.37 -3.25 -0.46
N VAL A 182 -9.47 -3.05 0.50
CA VAL A 182 -9.08 -4.06 1.49
C VAL A 182 -9.22 -3.46 2.88
N TRP A 183 -9.95 -4.14 3.75
CA TRP A 183 -10.02 -3.77 5.16
C TRP A 183 -8.92 -4.48 5.94
N VAL A 184 -8.20 -3.74 6.77
CA VAL A 184 -7.09 -4.24 7.59
C VAL A 184 -7.42 -4.05 9.05
N GLY A 185 -7.58 -5.13 9.80
CA GLY A 185 -7.84 -5.10 11.23
C GLY A 185 -6.76 -4.38 11.99
N ARG A 186 -7.15 -3.46 12.90
CA ARG A 186 -6.17 -2.63 13.63
C ARG A 186 -5.28 -3.42 14.56
N SER A 187 -5.85 -4.40 15.24
CA SER A 187 -5.15 -5.25 16.21
C SER A 187 -4.60 -6.51 15.58
N SER A 188 -5.45 -7.25 14.87
CA SER A 188 -5.11 -8.55 14.28
C SER A 188 -4.19 -8.46 13.06
N LYS A 189 -4.20 -7.31 12.34
CA LYS A 189 -3.60 -7.11 11.02
C LYS A 189 -4.14 -8.07 9.95
N LYS A 190 -5.25 -8.72 10.21
CA LYS A 190 -5.93 -9.56 9.21
C LYS A 190 -6.59 -8.69 8.16
N GLU A 191 -6.63 -9.22 6.95
CA GLU A 191 -7.17 -8.51 5.79
C GLU A 191 -8.47 -9.16 5.30
N VAL A 192 -9.41 -8.31 4.89
CA VAL A 192 -10.64 -8.73 4.22
C VAL A 192 -10.73 -7.99 2.90
N ASP A 193 -10.66 -8.74 1.80
CA ASP A 193 -10.86 -8.21 0.44
C ASP A 193 -12.34 -7.86 0.25
N LYS A 194 -12.61 -6.58 0.01
CA LYS A 194 -13.97 -6.06 -0.27
C LYS A 194 -14.29 -6.05 -1.75
N GLY A 195 -13.30 -6.41 -2.59
CA GLY A 195 -13.44 -6.46 -4.03
C GLY A 195 -13.01 -5.17 -4.74
N VAL A 196 -13.20 -5.18 -6.06
CA VAL A 196 -12.88 -4.06 -6.94
C VAL A 196 -13.98 -3.01 -6.85
N ILE A 197 -13.64 -1.81 -6.39
CA ILE A 197 -14.57 -0.66 -6.27
C ILE A 197 -14.51 0.26 -7.48
N GLU A 198 -13.35 0.33 -8.17
CA GLU A 198 -13.23 0.98 -9.49
C GLU A 198 -12.66 -0.05 -10.46
N GLN A 199 -13.38 -0.29 -11.57
CA GLN A 199 -12.91 -1.21 -12.61
C GLN A 199 -11.75 -0.60 -13.39
N PRO A 200 -10.70 -1.38 -13.74
CA PRO A 200 -9.66 -0.92 -14.61
C PRO A 200 -10.23 -0.66 -16.03
N VAL A 201 -9.60 0.28 -16.72
CA VAL A 201 -9.90 0.59 -18.13
C VAL A 201 -8.68 0.23 -18.95
N ASP A 202 -8.83 -0.67 -19.92
CA ASP A 202 -7.71 -1.15 -20.71
C ASP A 202 -7.17 -0.08 -21.66
N LEU A 203 -5.84 -0.03 -21.79
CA LEU A 203 -5.15 0.68 -22.86
C LEU A 203 -5.50 0.04 -24.21
N VAL A 204 -5.83 0.87 -25.22
CA VAL A 204 -6.08 0.39 -26.58
C VAL A 204 -5.27 1.22 -27.56
N VAL A 205 -4.45 0.54 -28.35
CA VAL A 205 -3.65 1.10 -29.45
C VAL A 205 -3.94 0.31 -30.72
N GLU A 206 -4.47 0.99 -31.74
CA GLU A 206 -4.69 0.39 -33.06
C GLU A 206 -3.42 0.40 -33.88
N ALA A 207 -3.16 -0.71 -34.59
CA ALA A 207 -2.18 -0.76 -35.65
C ALA A 207 -2.88 -0.63 -37.00
N ILE A 208 -2.56 0.39 -37.75
CA ILE A 208 -3.19 0.70 -39.05
C ILE A 208 -2.17 0.74 -40.18
N ASN A 209 -2.60 0.23 -41.33
CA ASN A 209 -1.90 0.35 -42.62
C ASN A 209 -2.82 1.10 -43.57
N PRO A 210 -2.65 2.43 -43.73
CA PRO A 210 -3.51 3.21 -44.58
C PRO A 210 -3.50 2.71 -46.03
N ARG A 211 -4.69 2.56 -46.62
CA ARG A 211 -4.85 2.16 -48.04
C ARG A 211 -5.97 3.02 -48.68
N PRO A 212 -5.74 4.33 -48.86
CA PRO A 212 -6.79 5.21 -49.33
C PRO A 212 -7.39 4.76 -50.65
N ALA A 213 -8.72 4.63 -50.74
CA ALA A 213 -9.40 4.22 -51.94
C ALA A 213 -9.43 5.38 -52.98
N GLY A 214 -9.23 5.04 -54.24
CA GLY A 214 -9.33 5.99 -55.36
C GLY A 214 -8.14 6.96 -55.51
N ARG A 215 -7.14 6.87 -54.65
CA ARG A 215 -5.89 7.66 -54.73
C ARG A 215 -4.69 6.78 -54.48
N LYS A 216 -3.56 7.08 -55.14
CA LYS A 216 -2.26 6.53 -54.78
C LYS A 216 -1.49 7.57 -54.01
N VAL A 217 -1.29 7.35 -52.72
CA VAL A 217 -0.55 8.26 -51.84
C VAL A 217 0.67 7.57 -51.24
N ILE A 218 1.69 8.37 -50.93
CA ILE A 218 2.92 7.93 -50.27
C ILE A 218 3.43 9.04 -49.36
N ALA A 219 3.96 8.67 -48.20
CA ALA A 219 4.58 9.59 -47.25
C ALA A 219 6.09 9.46 -47.27
N LEU A 220 6.80 10.53 -47.63
CA LEU A 220 8.26 10.60 -47.40
C LEU A 220 8.53 11.08 -45.97
N THR A 221 9.39 10.38 -45.26
CA THR A 221 9.74 10.74 -43.88
C THR A 221 11.25 10.81 -43.70
N PHE A 222 11.69 11.74 -42.87
CA PHE A 222 13.11 11.99 -42.58
C PHE A 222 13.34 12.02 -41.10
N ASP A 223 14.28 11.21 -40.63
CA ASP A 223 14.61 11.05 -39.22
C ASP A 223 15.97 11.70 -38.86
N ASP A 224 16.21 11.86 -37.55
CA ASP A 224 17.48 12.31 -36.93
C ASP A 224 17.83 13.80 -37.15
N GLY A 225 17.01 14.54 -37.89
CA GLY A 225 17.26 15.97 -38.09
C GLY A 225 16.93 16.86 -36.89
N PRO A 226 17.04 18.19 -37.06
CA PRO A 226 17.64 18.85 -38.21
C PRO A 226 19.17 18.81 -38.21
N SER A 227 19.75 18.74 -39.39
CA SER A 227 21.20 18.77 -39.61
C SER A 227 21.62 19.76 -40.68
N GLN A 228 22.89 19.74 -41.10
CA GLN A 228 23.40 20.51 -42.23
C GLN A 228 22.77 20.08 -43.57
N TYR A 229 22.14 18.92 -43.65
CA TYR A 229 21.50 18.38 -44.85
C TYR A 229 20.01 18.79 -44.98
N THR A 230 19.34 19.06 -43.85
CA THR A 230 17.89 19.40 -43.80
C THR A 230 17.55 20.53 -44.77
N GLY A 231 18.34 21.61 -44.79
CA GLY A 231 18.08 22.75 -45.67
C GLY A 231 18.07 22.38 -47.17
N ARG A 232 18.99 21.51 -47.59
CA ARG A 232 19.08 21.05 -48.98
C ARG A 232 17.95 20.09 -49.37
N ILE A 233 17.53 19.24 -48.45
CA ILE A 233 16.36 18.36 -48.61
C ILE A 233 15.10 19.22 -48.78
N LEU A 234 14.91 20.25 -47.94
CA LEU A 234 13.80 21.20 -48.05
C LEU A 234 13.81 21.95 -49.39
N ASP A 235 14.99 22.35 -49.92
CA ASP A 235 15.11 22.97 -51.21
C ASP A 235 14.57 22.03 -52.33
N VAL A 236 14.97 20.74 -52.32
CA VAL A 236 14.47 19.76 -53.29
C VAL A 236 12.95 19.56 -53.17
N LEU A 237 12.43 19.40 -51.96
CA LEU A 237 11.00 19.21 -51.68
C LEU A 237 10.18 20.42 -52.18
N LYS A 238 10.72 21.64 -51.97
CA LYS A 238 10.12 22.89 -52.43
C LYS A 238 10.10 22.98 -53.97
N ASP A 239 11.26 22.70 -54.60
CA ASP A 239 11.38 22.73 -56.07
C ASP A 239 10.45 21.70 -56.72
N LYS A 240 10.25 20.56 -56.12
CA LYS A 240 9.33 19.52 -56.58
C LYS A 240 7.87 19.76 -56.15
N GLY A 241 7.59 20.71 -55.26
CA GLY A 241 6.25 21.04 -54.77
C GLY A 241 5.60 19.91 -53.96
N VAL A 242 6.35 19.15 -53.20
CA VAL A 242 5.87 18.05 -52.36
C VAL A 242 6.02 18.33 -50.88
N LYS A 243 5.20 17.69 -50.03
CA LYS A 243 5.28 17.77 -48.58
C LYS A 243 5.76 16.44 -48.01
N ALA A 244 6.45 16.50 -46.89
CA ALA A 244 7.03 15.38 -46.17
C ALA A 244 6.84 15.53 -44.67
N THR A 245 7.20 14.51 -43.91
CA THR A 245 7.22 14.53 -42.43
C THR A 245 8.67 14.38 -41.94
N PHE A 246 9.04 15.24 -41.02
CA PHE A 246 10.35 15.22 -40.36
C PHE A 246 10.22 14.82 -38.91
N PHE A 247 10.85 13.71 -38.51
CA PHE A 247 10.95 13.23 -37.12
C PHE A 247 12.25 13.72 -36.53
N ASN A 248 12.21 14.88 -35.89
CA ASN A 248 13.41 15.53 -35.40
C ASN A 248 13.77 15.06 -33.99
N LEU A 249 15.09 14.92 -33.70
CA LEU A 249 15.61 14.83 -32.36
C LEU A 249 15.48 16.17 -31.65
N GLY A 250 14.99 16.17 -30.41
CA GLY A 250 14.83 17.40 -29.65
C GLY A 250 16.11 18.19 -29.48
N GLN A 251 17.23 17.51 -29.14
CA GLN A 251 18.54 18.16 -29.01
C GLN A 251 19.03 18.80 -30.32
N ASN A 252 18.71 18.21 -31.47
CA ASN A 252 19.09 18.75 -32.77
C ASN A 252 18.20 19.93 -33.15
N ALA A 253 16.91 19.87 -32.85
CA ALA A 253 15.99 20.99 -33.02
C ALA A 253 16.36 22.19 -32.16
N ALA A 254 16.77 21.96 -30.90
CA ALA A 254 17.25 23.03 -30.03
C ALA A 254 18.52 23.69 -30.57
N ASN A 255 19.45 22.89 -31.12
CA ASN A 255 20.71 23.39 -31.68
C ASN A 255 20.53 24.07 -33.07
N ASN A 256 19.50 23.71 -33.83
CA ASN A 256 19.24 24.24 -35.15
C ASN A 256 17.75 24.62 -35.35
N ALA A 257 17.25 25.47 -34.46
CA ALA A 257 15.87 25.93 -34.48
C ALA A 257 15.44 26.62 -35.78
N ALA A 258 16.39 27.22 -36.51
CA ALA A 258 16.09 27.82 -37.79
C ALA A 258 15.65 26.80 -38.87
N ALA A 259 16.29 25.64 -38.92
CA ALA A 259 15.92 24.56 -39.83
C ALA A 259 14.58 23.91 -39.39
N ALA A 260 14.36 23.69 -38.07
CA ALA A 260 13.09 23.21 -37.58
C ALA A 260 11.91 24.15 -37.93
N ARG A 261 12.08 25.47 -37.77
CA ARG A 261 11.08 26.48 -38.20
C ARG A 261 10.85 26.44 -39.69
N ARG A 262 11.90 26.21 -40.50
CA ARG A 262 11.79 26.13 -41.94
C ARG A 262 10.95 24.93 -42.38
N VAL A 263 11.08 23.75 -41.71
CA VAL A 263 10.20 22.58 -41.94
C VAL A 263 8.73 23.00 -41.86
N VAL A 264 8.38 23.67 -40.77
CA VAL A 264 6.98 24.09 -40.52
C VAL A 264 6.51 25.16 -41.47
N SER A 265 7.33 26.23 -41.69
CA SER A 265 6.95 27.37 -42.53
C SER A 265 6.81 27.00 -43.99
N GLU A 266 7.46 25.96 -44.48
CA GLU A 266 7.33 25.41 -45.80
C GLU A 266 6.18 24.39 -45.96
N GLY A 267 5.41 24.16 -44.84
CA GLY A 267 4.21 23.34 -44.83
C GLY A 267 4.46 21.83 -44.73
N HIS A 268 5.62 21.45 -44.27
CA HIS A 268 5.92 20.06 -43.88
C HIS A 268 5.43 19.77 -42.45
N GLN A 269 5.22 18.50 -42.15
CA GLN A 269 4.92 18.08 -40.80
C GLN A 269 6.22 17.94 -40.02
N LEU A 270 6.27 18.50 -38.77
CA LEU A 270 7.35 18.31 -37.80
C LEU A 270 6.80 17.43 -36.67
N ALA A 271 7.49 16.33 -36.40
CA ALA A 271 7.18 15.34 -35.38
C ALA A 271 8.40 14.98 -34.57
N SER A 272 8.24 14.25 -33.49
CA SER A 272 9.34 13.94 -32.58
C SER A 272 9.96 12.57 -32.85
N HIS A 273 11.31 12.53 -32.80
CA HIS A 273 12.11 11.30 -32.80
C HIS A 273 12.82 11.10 -31.45
N SER A 274 12.16 11.44 -30.34
CA SER A 274 12.74 11.54 -29.01
C SER A 274 13.64 12.79 -28.84
N ASN A 275 14.26 12.91 -27.67
CA ASN A 275 15.24 13.98 -27.46
C ASN A 275 16.64 13.58 -27.88
N SER A 276 17.12 12.39 -27.52
CA SER A 276 18.53 11.99 -27.61
C SER A 276 18.80 10.69 -28.39
N HIS A 277 17.77 10.10 -29.00
CA HIS A 277 17.83 8.85 -29.77
C HIS A 277 18.20 7.60 -28.97
N PRO A 278 17.68 7.37 -27.73
CA PRO A 278 17.93 6.14 -27.03
C PRO A 278 17.12 4.97 -27.58
N ASN A 279 17.57 3.74 -27.35
CA ASN A 279 16.71 2.57 -27.55
C ASN A 279 15.68 2.53 -26.39
N MET A 280 14.41 2.80 -26.67
CA MET A 280 13.37 2.97 -25.65
C MET A 280 13.22 1.79 -24.68
N PRO A 281 13.30 0.52 -25.14
CA PRO A 281 13.25 -0.64 -24.24
C PRO A 281 14.40 -0.76 -23.23
N ASP A 282 15.53 -0.07 -23.45
CA ASP A 282 16.68 -0.10 -22.54
C ASP A 282 16.56 0.88 -21.38
N LEU A 283 15.55 1.77 -21.42
CA LEU A 283 15.30 2.78 -20.40
C LEU A 283 14.26 2.30 -19.38
N ASP A 284 14.42 2.73 -18.14
CA ASP A 284 13.33 2.66 -17.20
C ASP A 284 12.21 3.64 -17.59
N ARG A 285 11.03 3.46 -16.95
CA ARG A 285 9.85 4.27 -17.24
C ARG A 285 10.11 5.77 -17.16
N ASP A 286 10.78 6.22 -16.10
CA ASP A 286 10.93 7.65 -15.84
C ASP A 286 11.95 8.28 -16.81
N ALA A 287 13.04 7.58 -17.09
CA ALA A 287 14.03 8.01 -18.08
C ALA A 287 13.45 8.05 -19.49
N MET A 288 12.65 7.05 -19.90
CA MET A 288 11.98 7.03 -21.19
C MET A 288 10.99 8.20 -21.33
N ARG A 289 10.14 8.40 -20.32
CA ARG A 289 9.18 9.51 -20.30
C ARG A 289 9.87 10.88 -20.35
N ALA A 290 10.96 11.02 -19.62
CA ALA A 290 11.76 12.26 -19.59
C ALA A 290 12.37 12.56 -20.98
N ASP A 291 12.91 11.57 -21.67
CA ASP A 291 13.49 11.75 -23.00
C ASP A 291 12.41 12.07 -24.05
N ILE A 292 11.28 11.35 -24.06
CA ILE A 292 10.14 11.63 -24.95
C ILE A 292 9.59 13.04 -24.71
N GLY A 293 9.35 13.42 -23.45
CA GLY A 293 8.83 14.73 -23.07
C GLY A 293 9.78 15.87 -23.48
N ALA A 294 11.08 15.70 -23.19
CA ALA A 294 12.09 16.67 -23.60
C ALA A 294 12.15 16.84 -25.12
N GLY A 295 11.93 15.78 -25.90
CA GLY A 295 11.82 15.84 -27.35
C GLY A 295 10.69 16.77 -27.80
N PHE A 296 9.48 16.57 -27.28
CA PHE A 296 8.32 17.41 -27.59
C PHE A 296 8.51 18.87 -27.15
N ASP A 297 9.04 19.08 -25.93
CA ASP A 297 9.29 20.42 -25.43
C ASP A 297 10.33 21.19 -26.27
N ALA A 298 11.36 20.50 -26.75
CA ALA A 298 12.36 21.09 -27.64
C ALA A 298 11.77 21.50 -29.00
N LEU A 299 10.87 20.69 -29.59
CA LEU A 299 10.19 21.04 -30.84
C LEU A 299 9.26 22.25 -30.65
N ARG A 300 8.52 22.30 -29.56
CA ARG A 300 7.68 23.45 -29.20
C ARG A 300 8.53 24.71 -29.03
N ALA A 301 9.64 24.63 -28.30
CA ALA A 301 10.53 25.77 -28.13
C ALA A 301 11.23 26.21 -29.41
N ALA A 302 11.62 25.28 -30.31
CA ALA A 302 12.38 25.56 -31.51
C ALA A 302 11.47 26.11 -32.66
N ALA A 303 10.25 25.61 -32.82
CA ALA A 303 9.42 25.84 -34.00
C ALA A 303 7.93 26.12 -33.71
N ASP A 304 7.55 26.30 -32.43
CA ASP A 304 6.16 26.54 -31.98
C ASP A 304 5.19 25.44 -32.44
N VAL A 305 5.64 24.18 -32.37
CA VAL A 305 4.84 23.01 -32.77
C VAL A 305 4.39 22.25 -31.52
N ASP A 306 3.08 22.11 -31.35
CA ASP A 306 2.47 21.24 -30.34
C ASP A 306 2.01 19.95 -31.03
N THR A 307 2.85 18.91 -30.95
CA THR A 307 2.59 17.60 -31.54
C THR A 307 2.72 16.50 -30.49
N LYS A 308 2.00 15.41 -30.70
CA LYS A 308 2.15 14.14 -30.03
C LYS A 308 2.41 12.98 -31.01
N VAL A 309 2.78 13.34 -32.24
CA VAL A 309 3.24 12.36 -33.21
C VAL A 309 4.70 12.07 -32.96
N PHE A 310 4.99 10.81 -32.85
CA PHE A 310 6.28 10.27 -32.40
C PHE A 310 6.74 9.15 -33.34
N ARG A 311 8.02 9.01 -33.53
CA ARG A 311 8.64 7.80 -34.06
C ARG A 311 9.69 7.35 -33.06
N ALA A 312 9.56 6.14 -32.51
CA ALA A 312 10.56 5.60 -31.62
C ALA A 312 11.87 5.32 -32.38
N PRO A 313 13.03 5.71 -31.83
CA PRO A 313 14.31 5.27 -32.33
C PRO A 313 14.35 3.76 -32.57
N TYR A 314 14.96 3.35 -33.69
CA TYR A 314 15.04 1.95 -34.11
C TYR A 314 13.68 1.27 -34.35
N GLY A 315 12.55 1.97 -34.30
CA GLY A 315 11.21 1.39 -34.30
C GLY A 315 10.86 0.59 -33.04
N ALA A 316 11.65 0.72 -32.01
CA ALA A 316 11.56 -0.10 -30.80
C ALA A 316 10.57 0.49 -29.79
N PHE A 317 9.27 0.12 -29.93
CA PHE A 317 8.20 0.60 -29.05
C PHE A 317 7.08 -0.45 -28.99
N GLY A 318 7.07 -1.20 -27.89
CA GLY A 318 6.11 -2.27 -27.68
C GLY A 318 5.04 -1.95 -26.64
N GLU A 319 4.34 -2.99 -26.18
CA GLU A 319 3.27 -2.86 -25.19
C GLU A 319 3.74 -2.16 -23.90
N GLN A 320 4.93 -2.51 -23.40
CA GLN A 320 5.43 -1.91 -22.16
C GLN A 320 5.65 -0.39 -22.32
N GLN A 321 6.26 0.03 -23.45
CA GLN A 321 6.48 1.45 -23.73
C GLN A 321 5.16 2.21 -23.87
N TRP A 322 4.14 1.59 -24.50
CA TRP A 322 2.81 2.16 -24.58
C TRP A 322 2.15 2.28 -23.20
N ARG A 323 2.25 1.27 -22.34
CA ARG A 323 1.74 1.35 -20.96
C ARG A 323 2.36 2.52 -20.18
N ASP A 324 3.65 2.73 -20.39
CA ASP A 324 4.43 3.71 -19.65
C ASP A 324 4.32 5.14 -20.19
N ALA A 325 3.95 5.33 -21.47
CA ALA A 325 3.99 6.64 -22.14
C ALA A 325 2.72 7.00 -22.94
N ALA A 326 1.62 6.24 -22.84
CA ALA A 326 0.40 6.49 -23.62
C ALA A 326 -0.23 7.88 -23.39
N ASP A 327 0.03 8.54 -22.29
CA ASP A 327 -0.44 9.90 -22.01
C ASP A 327 0.38 10.98 -22.73
N LEU A 328 1.59 10.64 -23.21
CA LEU A 328 2.50 11.54 -23.88
C LEU A 328 2.36 11.50 -25.42
N ILE A 329 1.89 10.38 -25.98
CA ILE A 329 1.96 10.06 -27.40
C ILE A 329 0.58 9.73 -27.92
N ASP A 330 0.14 10.38 -28.99
CA ASP A 330 -1.10 10.03 -29.68
C ASP A 330 -0.86 9.02 -30.84
N MET A 331 0.36 9.02 -31.39
CA MET A 331 0.71 8.20 -32.53
C MET A 331 2.19 7.85 -32.53
N ASN A 332 2.53 6.55 -32.64
CA ASN A 332 3.88 6.07 -32.96
C ASN A 332 3.92 5.59 -34.39
N VAL A 333 4.82 6.16 -35.19
CA VAL A 333 4.90 5.93 -36.65
C VAL A 333 6.10 5.07 -36.96
N LEU A 334 5.86 3.94 -37.60
CA LEU A 334 6.88 3.05 -38.15
C LEU A 334 7.03 3.37 -39.68
N TRP A 335 7.46 2.41 -40.45
CA TRP A 335 7.63 2.55 -41.90
C TRP A 335 7.31 1.25 -42.63
N ASP A 336 7.01 1.37 -43.90
CA ASP A 336 6.81 0.25 -44.80
C ASP A 336 8.06 -0.01 -45.65
N ILE A 337 8.84 1.03 -45.96
CA ILE A 337 10.00 0.98 -46.85
C ILE A 337 11.20 1.58 -46.11
N ASP A 338 12.17 0.74 -45.75
CA ASP A 338 13.49 1.17 -45.25
C ASP A 338 14.41 1.33 -46.48
N THR A 339 14.87 2.51 -46.75
CA THR A 339 15.78 2.81 -47.89
C THR A 339 17.18 2.31 -47.64
N LEU A 340 17.53 2.02 -46.38
CA LEU A 340 18.89 1.71 -45.94
C LEU A 340 19.92 2.82 -46.26
N ASP A 341 19.46 4.07 -46.40
CA ASP A 341 20.28 5.24 -46.68
C ASP A 341 21.41 5.45 -45.67
N TRP A 342 21.13 5.08 -44.43
CA TRP A 342 22.09 5.09 -43.34
C TRP A 342 23.33 4.19 -43.57
N LYS A 343 23.23 3.18 -44.46
CA LYS A 343 24.35 2.35 -44.93
C LYS A 343 25.13 2.98 -46.10
N ARG A 344 24.61 4.07 -46.65
CA ARG A 344 25.19 4.79 -47.81
C ARG A 344 25.40 3.87 -49.04
N PRO A 345 24.30 3.22 -49.52
CA PRO A 345 24.38 2.24 -50.62
C PRO A 345 24.54 2.87 -52.03
N GLY A 346 24.51 4.19 -52.12
CA GLY A 346 24.46 4.98 -53.36
C GLY A 346 23.06 5.47 -53.69
N ALA A 347 22.96 6.64 -54.32
CA ALA A 347 21.68 7.28 -54.65
C ALA A 347 20.79 6.39 -55.54
N GLU A 348 21.36 5.72 -56.53
CA GLU A 348 20.60 4.78 -57.39
C GLU A 348 19.96 3.61 -56.60
N ALA A 349 20.69 3.08 -55.60
CA ALA A 349 20.16 2.00 -54.78
C ALA A 349 19.00 2.48 -53.88
N ILE A 350 19.09 3.70 -53.32
CA ILE A 350 18.03 4.32 -52.56
C ILE A 350 16.78 4.49 -53.42
N VAL A 351 16.93 5.07 -54.63
CA VAL A 351 15.84 5.24 -55.64
C VAL A 351 15.18 3.89 -55.95
N LYS A 352 16.01 2.88 -56.26
CA LYS A 352 15.54 1.54 -56.59
C LYS A 352 14.75 0.93 -55.45
N THR A 353 15.24 1.02 -54.22
CA THR A 353 14.55 0.47 -53.05
C THR A 353 13.15 1.06 -52.87
N VAL A 354 13.03 2.37 -53.02
CA VAL A 354 11.72 3.04 -52.91
C VAL A 354 10.78 2.59 -54.01
N LEU A 355 11.24 2.61 -55.26
CA LEU A 355 10.37 2.31 -56.44
C LEU A 355 9.91 0.84 -56.47
N ASP A 356 10.78 -0.09 -56.14
CA ASP A 356 10.47 -1.51 -56.15
C ASP A 356 9.44 -1.89 -55.06
N ASN A 357 9.37 -1.15 -53.95
CA ASN A 357 8.52 -1.43 -52.83
C ASN A 357 7.35 -0.46 -52.67
N ALA A 358 7.25 0.55 -53.57
CA ALA A 358 6.21 1.54 -53.48
C ALA A 358 4.80 0.91 -53.61
N HIS A 359 3.94 1.24 -52.68
CA HIS A 359 2.55 0.84 -52.68
C HIS A 359 1.66 1.94 -52.09
N ASN A 360 0.36 1.89 -52.36
CA ASN A 360 -0.55 2.91 -51.86
C ASN A 360 -0.60 2.95 -50.35
N GLY A 361 -0.33 4.11 -49.76
CA GLY A 361 -0.27 4.32 -48.33
C GLY A 361 1.06 4.01 -47.69
N ALA A 362 2.12 3.73 -48.48
CA ALA A 362 3.45 3.45 -47.91
C ALA A 362 4.06 4.65 -47.23
N ILE A 363 4.78 4.40 -46.13
CA ILE A 363 5.64 5.33 -45.40
C ILE A 363 7.09 4.94 -45.68
N VAL A 364 7.84 5.88 -46.25
CA VAL A 364 9.24 5.71 -46.64
C VAL A 364 10.14 6.29 -45.57
N LEU A 365 11.02 5.46 -44.98
CA LEU A 365 12.07 5.86 -44.04
C LEU A 365 13.28 6.35 -44.83
N MET A 366 13.64 7.59 -44.58
CA MET A 366 14.89 8.25 -45.00
C MET A 366 15.41 9.05 -43.79
N HIS A 367 16.57 9.66 -43.91
CA HIS A 367 17.14 10.45 -42.83
C HIS A 367 17.63 11.81 -43.35
N ASP A 368 17.47 12.85 -42.51
CA ASP A 368 18.10 14.16 -42.74
C ASP A 368 19.16 14.52 -41.71
N GLY A 369 19.41 13.56 -40.75
CA GLY A 369 20.44 13.63 -39.72
C GLY A 369 21.17 12.32 -39.52
N GLY A 370 21.93 12.21 -38.41
CA GLY A 370 22.61 10.96 -37.98
C GLY A 370 23.76 10.50 -38.88
N GLY A 371 24.31 11.36 -39.77
CA GLY A 371 25.46 11.02 -40.61
C GLY A 371 25.53 11.82 -41.91
N ASP A 372 26.25 11.28 -42.92
CA ASP A 372 26.33 11.89 -44.26
C ASP A 372 25.10 11.48 -45.09
N ARG A 373 24.27 12.48 -45.45
CA ARG A 373 23.02 12.34 -46.18
C ARG A 373 23.09 12.93 -47.61
N SER A 374 24.32 13.02 -48.15
CA SER A 374 24.49 13.50 -49.51
C SER A 374 23.80 12.64 -50.58
N GLN A 375 23.76 11.34 -50.38
CA GLN A 375 23.09 10.38 -51.26
C GLN A 375 21.55 10.52 -51.23
N ASP A 376 20.96 10.89 -50.09
CA ASP A 376 19.52 11.18 -49.96
C ASP A 376 19.15 12.39 -50.78
N ILE A 377 19.95 13.46 -50.70
CA ILE A 377 19.74 14.67 -51.50
C ILE A 377 19.84 14.38 -53.00
N GLU A 378 20.78 13.50 -53.40
CA GLU A 378 20.99 13.09 -54.79
C GLU A 378 19.81 12.22 -55.31
N ALA A 379 19.31 11.29 -54.46
CA ALA A 379 18.24 10.36 -54.78
C ALA A 379 16.86 11.01 -54.83
N LEU A 380 16.60 12.00 -53.98
CA LEU A 380 15.26 12.54 -53.70
C LEU A 380 14.54 13.09 -54.94
N PRO A 381 15.18 13.87 -55.86
CA PRO A 381 14.53 14.34 -57.09
C PRO A 381 13.98 13.19 -57.94
N ASP A 382 14.78 12.13 -58.17
CA ASP A 382 14.43 10.98 -58.95
C ASP A 382 13.32 10.13 -58.30
N ILE A 383 13.35 9.97 -56.96
CA ILE A 383 12.28 9.33 -56.22
C ILE A 383 10.94 10.05 -56.46
N ILE A 384 10.94 11.35 -56.29
CA ILE A 384 9.71 12.16 -56.44
C ILE A 384 9.18 12.09 -57.88
N ASP A 385 10.02 12.29 -58.86
CA ASP A 385 9.62 12.35 -60.27
C ASP A 385 9.05 10.97 -60.72
N LYS A 386 9.77 9.88 -60.44
CA LYS A 386 9.36 8.53 -60.85
C LYS A 386 8.11 8.02 -60.10
N LEU A 387 7.92 8.37 -58.81
CA LEU A 387 6.69 8.06 -58.10
C LEU A 387 5.51 8.85 -58.62
N ARG A 388 5.71 10.13 -59.02
CA ARG A 388 4.70 10.96 -59.63
C ARG A 388 4.29 10.43 -61.00
N GLU A 389 5.24 9.94 -61.81
CA GLU A 389 4.97 9.26 -63.08
C GLU A 389 4.12 7.99 -62.90
N GLN A 390 4.29 7.30 -61.73
CA GLN A 390 3.47 6.14 -61.34
C GLN A 390 2.11 6.55 -60.75
N GLY A 391 1.83 7.86 -60.65
CA GLY A 391 0.55 8.40 -60.18
C GLY A 391 0.43 8.56 -58.67
N TYR A 392 1.56 8.58 -57.94
CA TYR A 392 1.54 8.86 -56.52
C TYR A 392 1.43 10.34 -56.21
N GLU A 393 0.62 10.64 -55.20
CA GLU A 393 0.55 11.92 -54.50
C GLU A 393 1.33 11.84 -53.17
N PHE A 394 2.01 12.94 -52.81
CA PHE A 394 2.82 13.00 -51.62
C PHE A 394 2.03 13.67 -50.50
N VAL A 395 1.94 13.02 -49.38
CA VAL A 395 1.20 13.47 -48.19
C VAL A 395 2.07 13.40 -46.93
N THR A 396 1.73 14.17 -45.91
CA THR A 396 2.33 14.00 -44.57
C THR A 396 1.77 12.77 -43.87
N VAL A 397 2.43 12.29 -42.82
CA VAL A 397 1.95 11.13 -42.05
C VAL A 397 0.60 11.42 -41.42
N GLU A 398 0.35 12.61 -40.87
CA GLU A 398 -0.97 12.97 -40.32
C GLU A 398 -2.06 12.96 -41.38
N GLN A 399 -1.77 13.49 -42.57
CA GLN A 399 -2.72 13.43 -43.69
C GLN A 399 -3.00 11.99 -44.11
N LEU A 400 -1.97 11.13 -44.12
CA LEU A 400 -2.09 9.71 -44.44
C LEU A 400 -2.93 8.99 -43.40
N ALA A 401 -2.66 9.22 -42.11
CA ALA A 401 -3.39 8.62 -40.98
C ALA A 401 -4.88 9.02 -40.97
N ALA A 402 -5.18 10.22 -41.39
CA ALA A 402 -6.57 10.71 -41.55
C ALA A 402 -7.34 10.08 -42.71
N MET A 403 -6.68 9.34 -43.60
CA MET A 403 -7.28 8.62 -44.72
C MET A 403 -7.48 7.12 -44.45
N ALA A 404 -7.13 6.66 -43.23
CA ALA A 404 -7.21 5.27 -42.82
C ALA A 404 -8.63 4.85 -42.43
#